data_bdea8eccaa4fa72a7a9d280773673979
#
_entry.id   bdea8eccaa4fa72a7a9d280773673979
#
_cell.length_a   1.000
_cell.length_b   1.000
_cell.length_c   1.000
_cell.angle_alpha   90.00
_cell.angle_beta   90.00
_cell.angle_gamma   90.00
#
_symmetry.space_group_name_H-M   'P 1'
#
loop_
_entity.id
_entity.type
_entity.pdbx_description
1 polymer ?
#
loop_
_entity_poly.entity_id
_entity_poly.type
_entity_poly.pdbx_seq_one_letter_code
_entity_poly.pdbx_strand_id
1 'polypeptide(L)'
;AIMDLILDYPAKEIAFIGLFMTNIQYQHRGVSSKIINEIAMYLKLLGYQKMRLGVDKGNPQSYAFWTKNNFKAISDDKYILMELEI
;
A
#
# COMPACT_ATOMS: atom_id res chain seq x y z
N ALA A 1 6.43 -12.23 4.45
CA ALA A 1 5.89 -10.85 4.45
C ALA A 1 4.87 -10.69 5.55
N ILE A 2 4.81 -9.52 6.14
CA ILE A 2 3.83 -9.17 7.18
C ILE A 2 3.08 -7.95 6.69
N MET A 3 1.75 -8.01 6.76
CA MET A 3 0.92 -6.86 6.39
C MET A 3 -0.16 -6.66 7.46
N ASP A 4 -0.30 -5.43 7.91
CA ASP A 4 -1.39 -5.02 8.78
C ASP A 4 -2.37 -4.20 7.94
N LEU A 5 -3.58 -4.72 7.78
CA LEU A 5 -4.57 -4.15 6.89
C LEU A 5 -5.80 -3.76 7.69
N ILE A 6 -6.19 -2.49 7.57
CA ILE A 6 -7.36 -1.94 8.25
C ILE A 6 -8.44 -1.72 7.20
N LEU A 7 -9.56 -2.41 7.35
CA LEU A 7 -10.65 -2.32 6.39
C LEU A 7 -11.62 -1.20 6.75
N ASP A 8 -12.20 -0.57 5.72
CA ASP A 8 -13.16 0.53 5.87
C ASP A 8 -12.57 1.70 6.66
N TYR A 9 -11.34 2.06 6.37
CA TYR A 9 -10.65 3.17 7.00
C TYR A 9 -9.84 3.94 5.95
N PRO A 10 -9.84 5.26 5.96
CA PRO A 10 -10.58 6.18 6.84
C PRO A 10 -12.06 6.32 6.48
N ALA A 11 -12.50 5.67 5.43
CA ALA A 11 -13.88 5.68 5.00
C ALA A 11 -14.26 4.31 4.46
N LYS A 12 -15.57 4.12 4.25
CA LYS A 12 -16.11 2.87 3.71
C LYS A 12 -15.48 2.55 2.34
N GLU A 13 -15.23 1.29 2.08
CA GLU A 13 -14.70 0.78 0.81
C GLU A 13 -13.24 1.18 0.55
N ILE A 14 -12.54 1.67 1.58
CA ILE A 14 -11.11 1.95 1.53
C ILE A 14 -10.40 0.99 2.48
N ALA A 15 -9.38 0.31 1.97
CA ALA A 15 -8.52 -0.53 2.78
C ALA A 15 -7.21 0.23 3.05
N PHE A 16 -6.85 0.36 4.31
CA PHE A 16 -5.66 1.10 4.73
C PHE A 16 -4.57 0.12 5.16
N ILE A 17 -3.40 0.28 4.57
CA ILE A 17 -2.24 -0.53 4.94
C ILE A 17 -1.52 0.16 6.08
N GLY A 18 -1.65 -0.40 7.29
CA GLY A 18 -0.99 0.15 8.48
C GLY A 18 0.47 -0.25 8.54
N LEU A 19 0.78 -1.47 8.13
CA LEU A 19 2.13 -1.99 8.16
C LEU A 19 2.33 -2.96 7.01
N PHE A 20 3.42 -2.81 6.29
CA PHE A 20 3.83 -3.80 5.30
C PHE A 20 5.33 -4.01 5.42
N MET A 21 5.71 -5.24 5.75
CA MET A 21 7.11 -5.64 5.86
C MET A 21 7.32 -6.93 5.08
N THR A 22 8.45 -7.00 4.41
CA THR A 22 8.87 -8.20 3.72
C THR A 22 10.33 -8.50 4.03
N ASN A 23 10.71 -9.75 3.90
CA ASN A 23 12.10 -10.14 4.09
C ASN A 23 12.97 -9.42 3.06
N ILE A 24 14.04 -8.79 3.53
CA ILE A 24 14.91 -7.99 2.66
C ILE A 24 15.50 -8.82 1.52
N GLN A 25 15.65 -10.12 1.70
CA GLN A 25 16.16 -11.02 0.67
C GLN A 25 15.25 -11.10 -0.56
N TYR A 26 13.97 -10.79 -0.40
CA TYR A 26 12.98 -10.91 -1.46
C TYR A 26 12.58 -9.58 -2.07
N GLN A 27 13.03 -8.45 -1.51
CA GLN A 27 12.61 -7.12 -1.98
C GLN A 27 12.96 -6.86 -3.44
N HIS A 28 14.09 -7.40 -3.90
CA HIS A 28 14.57 -7.18 -5.28
C HIS A 28 14.07 -8.21 -6.28
N ARG A 29 13.22 -9.14 -5.85
CA ARG A 29 12.73 -10.23 -6.70
C ARG A 29 11.28 -10.04 -7.12
N GLY A 30 10.70 -8.88 -6.86
CA GLY A 30 9.32 -8.61 -7.22
C GLY A 30 8.28 -9.31 -6.36
N VAL A 31 8.68 -10.00 -5.30
CA VAL A 31 7.75 -10.74 -4.44
C VAL A 31 6.79 -9.79 -3.73
N SER A 32 7.29 -8.66 -3.24
CA SER A 32 6.45 -7.68 -2.56
C SER A 32 5.40 -7.09 -3.50
N SER A 33 5.76 -6.78 -4.73
CA SER A 33 4.83 -6.27 -5.73
C SER A 33 3.75 -7.30 -6.07
N LYS A 34 4.14 -8.58 -6.15
CA LYS A 34 3.18 -9.64 -6.41
C LYS A 34 2.17 -9.76 -5.27
N ILE A 35 2.62 -9.68 -4.04
CA ILE A 35 1.74 -9.72 -2.86
C ILE A 35 0.76 -8.56 -2.89
N ILE A 36 1.22 -7.35 -3.18
CA ILE A 36 0.37 -6.17 -3.27
C ILE A 36 -0.70 -6.36 -4.34
N ASN A 37 -0.32 -6.86 -5.51
CA ASN A 37 -1.27 -7.10 -6.60
C ASN A 37 -2.32 -8.14 -6.24
N GLU A 38 -1.92 -9.22 -5.56
CA GLU A 38 -2.85 -10.26 -5.14
C GLU A 38 -3.86 -9.73 -4.11
N ILE A 39 -3.38 -8.92 -3.17
CA ILE A 39 -4.26 -8.33 -2.17
C ILE A 39 -5.21 -7.33 -2.81
N ALA A 40 -4.72 -6.52 -3.75
CA ALA A 40 -5.57 -5.57 -4.48
C ALA A 40 -6.69 -6.30 -5.23
N MET A 41 -6.39 -7.41 -5.89
CA MET A 41 -7.40 -8.21 -6.58
C MET A 41 -8.41 -8.78 -5.61
N TYR A 42 -7.96 -9.29 -4.47
CA TYR A 42 -8.85 -9.83 -3.45
C TYR A 42 -9.79 -8.77 -2.90
N LEU A 43 -9.25 -7.60 -2.58
CA LEU A 43 -10.04 -6.50 -2.05
C LEU A 43 -11.05 -6.00 -3.08
N LYS A 44 -10.67 -5.96 -4.35
CA LYS A 44 -11.59 -5.58 -5.42
C LYS A 44 -12.78 -6.54 -5.48
N LEU A 45 -12.52 -7.83 -5.34
CA LEU A 45 -13.58 -8.84 -5.32
C LEU A 45 -14.52 -8.66 -4.13
N LEU A 46 -14.01 -8.16 -3.01
CA LEU A 46 -14.81 -7.88 -1.82
C LEU A 46 -15.58 -6.56 -1.90
N GLY A 47 -15.41 -5.79 -2.97
CA GLY A 47 -16.11 -4.53 -3.15
C GLY A 47 -15.34 -3.30 -2.70
N TYR A 48 -14.07 -3.43 -2.32
CA TYR A 48 -13.24 -2.28 -1.98
C TYR A 48 -12.82 -1.56 -3.25
N GLN A 49 -12.72 -0.24 -3.16
CA GLN A 49 -12.42 0.60 -4.32
C GLN A 49 -11.03 1.21 -4.27
N LYS A 50 -10.45 1.32 -3.08
CA LYS A 50 -9.16 2.00 -2.90
C LYS A 50 -8.33 1.33 -1.83
N MET A 51 -7.03 1.44 -2.00
CA MET A 51 -6.05 1.10 -0.97
C MET A 51 -5.26 2.36 -0.64
N ARG A 52 -5.07 2.64 0.65
CA ARG A 52 -4.30 3.80 1.11
C ARG A 52 -3.23 3.38 2.10
N LEU A 53 -2.21 4.21 2.21
CA LEU A 53 -1.15 4.02 3.18
C LEU A 53 -0.44 5.36 3.44
N GLY A 54 0.30 5.41 4.54
CA GLY A 54 1.14 6.56 4.85
C GLY A 54 2.60 6.18 4.72
N VAL A 55 3.38 7.05 4.11
CA VAL A 55 4.82 6.87 3.94
C VAL A 55 5.53 7.96 4.73
N ASP A 56 6.52 7.56 5.54
CA ASP A 56 7.37 8.51 6.26
C ASP A 56 8.20 9.31 5.24
N LYS A 57 8.19 10.63 5.39
CA LYS A 57 8.96 11.51 4.49
C LYS A 57 10.46 11.23 4.51
N GLY A 58 10.95 10.66 5.59
CA GLY A 58 12.36 10.28 5.70
C GLY A 58 12.70 8.96 5.04
N ASN A 59 11.77 8.32 4.33
CA ASN A 59 11.98 7.02 3.73
C ASN A 59 11.70 7.04 2.22
N PRO A 60 12.66 7.56 1.42
CA PRO A 60 12.48 7.63 -0.03
C PRO A 60 12.38 6.27 -0.70
N GLN A 61 12.97 5.23 -0.11
CA GLN A 61 12.88 3.88 -0.66
C GLN A 61 11.45 3.36 -0.61
N SER A 62 10.77 3.59 0.50
CA SER A 62 9.36 3.20 0.64
C SER A 62 8.49 3.95 -0.35
N TYR A 63 8.71 5.25 -0.48
CA TYR A 63 7.98 6.06 -1.44
C TYR A 63 8.16 5.53 -2.87
N ALA A 64 9.39 5.22 -3.26
CA ALA A 64 9.68 4.69 -4.57
C ALA A 64 9.01 3.33 -4.80
N PHE A 65 9.00 2.46 -3.78
CA PHE A 65 8.36 1.16 -3.87
C PHE A 65 6.86 1.30 -4.16
N TRP A 66 6.17 2.15 -3.39
CA TRP A 66 4.73 2.30 -3.58
C TRP A 66 4.39 2.99 -4.89
N THR A 67 5.21 3.96 -5.31
CA THR A 67 5.05 4.59 -6.62
C THR A 67 5.19 3.57 -7.75
N LYS A 68 6.15 2.67 -7.63
CA LYS A 68 6.34 1.59 -8.60
C LYS A 68 5.12 0.69 -8.68
N ASN A 69 4.38 0.55 -7.59
CA ASN A 69 3.16 -0.26 -7.55
C ASN A 69 1.90 0.55 -7.85
N ASN A 70 2.06 1.68 -8.52
CA ASN A 70 0.98 2.52 -9.03
C ASN A 70 0.22 3.30 -7.97
N PHE A 71 0.75 3.39 -6.77
CA PHE A 71 0.19 4.28 -5.75
C PHE A 71 0.58 5.71 -6.08
N LYS A 72 -0.33 6.63 -5.82
CA LYS A 72 -0.11 8.06 -6.06
C LYS A 72 -0.22 8.84 -4.76
N ALA A 73 0.67 9.80 -4.58
CA ALA A 73 0.60 10.69 -3.42
C ALA A 73 -0.65 11.58 -3.54
N ILE A 74 -1.49 11.57 -2.52
CA ILE A 74 -2.71 12.39 -2.50
C ILE A 74 -2.64 13.48 -1.43
N SER A 75 -1.68 13.41 -0.53
CA SER A 75 -1.50 14.38 0.53
C SER A 75 -0.06 14.34 1.01
N ASP A 76 0.45 15.47 1.45
CA ASP A 76 1.82 15.60 1.94
C ASP A 76 1.78 16.50 3.18
N ASP A 77 1.65 15.87 4.34
CA ASP A 77 1.63 16.55 5.63
C ASP A 77 2.71 15.92 6.52
N LYS A 78 2.37 15.39 7.68
CA LYS A 78 3.32 14.63 8.51
C LYS A 78 3.83 13.41 7.78
N TYR A 79 2.94 12.76 7.02
CA TYR A 79 3.24 11.61 6.18
C TYR A 79 2.82 11.93 4.76
N ILE A 80 3.42 11.22 3.82
CA ILE A 80 2.93 11.24 2.45
C ILE A 80 1.83 10.19 2.37
N LEU A 81 0.60 10.62 2.17
CA LEU A 81 -0.53 9.72 2.03
C LEU A 81 -0.61 9.27 0.58
N MET A 82 -0.61 7.97 0.36
CA MET A 82 -0.63 7.40 -0.99
C MET A 82 -1.86 6.53 -1.18
N GLU A 83 -2.36 6.49 -2.41
CA GLU A 83 -3.60 5.80 -2.75
C GLU A 83 -3.47 5.07 -4.07
N LEU A 84 -4.08 3.89 -4.13
CA LEU A 84 -4.24 3.10 -5.36
C LEU A 84 -5.74 2.83 -5.56
N GLU A 85 -6.24 3.16 -6.73
CA GLU A 85 -7.60 2.76 -7.13
C GLU A 85 -7.58 1.33 -7.66
N ILE A 86 -8.45 0.50 -7.14
CA ILE A 86 -8.52 -0.92 -7.51
C ILE A 86 -9.87 -1.32 -8.13
#